data_bfb60c036c3c30fedc1f41b3c8cde438
#
_entry.id   bfb60c036c3c30fedc1f41b3c8cde438
#
_cell.length_a   1.000
_cell.length_b   1.000
_cell.length_c   1.000
_cell.angle_alpha   90.00
_cell.angle_beta   90.00
_cell.angle_gamma   90.00
#
_symmetry.space_group_name_H-M   'P 1'
#
loop_
_entity.id
_entity.type
_entity.pdbx_description
1 polymer ?
#
loop_
_entity_poly.entity_id
_entity_poly.type
_entity_poly.pdbx_seq_one_letter_code
_entity_poly.pdbx_strand_id
1 'polypeptide(L)'
;MSELFLEIVNRSIAASWIVIAVLILRFCLKKAPKWVNVLLWGIVAVRLIFPFSIESALSLIPSAETVSPSIMMETAPSVQTGVPALDQVINPVIDHSLAPAPGASANPLQIWIPVLTVIWLLGVAALFLYSAVSYRRLRRRVCEAVILRDNIYQSENVCSPFVLGI
;
A
#
# COMPACT_ATOMS: atom_id res chain seq x y z
N MET A 1 -14.13 4.89 -9.53
CA MET A 1 -13.29 5.31 -8.38
C MET A 1 -13.21 4.23 -7.30
N SER A 2 -14.33 3.67 -6.86
CA SER A 2 -14.37 2.53 -5.92
C SER A 2 -13.62 1.29 -6.43
N GLU A 3 -13.71 0.99 -7.74
CA GLU A 3 -12.96 -0.12 -8.34
C GLU A 3 -11.44 0.06 -8.23
N LEU A 4 -10.94 1.27 -8.52
CA LEU A 4 -9.52 1.57 -8.34
C LEU A 4 -9.07 1.44 -6.87
N PHE A 5 -9.93 1.84 -5.95
CA PHE A 5 -9.66 1.67 -4.52
C PHE A 5 -9.57 0.18 -4.15
N LEU A 6 -10.53 -0.65 -4.57
CA LEU A 6 -10.53 -2.09 -4.33
C LEU A 6 -9.31 -2.78 -4.97
N GLU A 7 -8.95 -2.37 -6.19
CA GLU A 7 -7.76 -2.89 -6.86
C GLU A 7 -6.48 -2.57 -6.08
N ILE A 8 -6.34 -1.33 -5.57
CA ILE A 8 -5.20 -0.95 -4.75
C ILE A 8 -5.19 -1.70 -3.42
N VAL A 9 -6.34 -1.90 -2.79
CA VAL A 9 -6.48 -2.70 -1.57
C VAL A 9 -6.04 -4.15 -1.83
N ASN A 10 -6.52 -4.78 -2.88
CA ASN A 10 -6.15 -6.14 -3.26
C ASN A 10 -4.64 -6.26 -3.51
N ARG A 11 -4.05 -5.32 -4.25
CA ARG A 11 -2.60 -5.27 -4.47
C ARG A 11 -1.83 -5.10 -3.16
N SER A 12 -2.33 -4.26 -2.25
CA SER A 12 -1.71 -4.03 -0.95
C SER A 12 -1.76 -5.27 -0.06
N ILE A 13 -2.86 -6.00 -0.05
CA ILE A 13 -2.99 -7.27 0.68
C ILE A 13 -2.02 -8.30 0.11
N ALA A 14 -1.98 -8.48 -1.21
CA ALA A 14 -1.05 -9.39 -1.86
C ALA A 14 0.41 -9.02 -1.59
N ALA A 15 0.75 -7.72 -1.61
CA ALA A 15 2.09 -7.24 -1.30
C ALA A 15 2.46 -7.45 0.18
N SER A 16 1.50 -7.36 1.11
CA SER A 16 1.76 -7.54 2.54
C SER A 16 2.28 -8.94 2.87
N TRP A 17 1.81 -9.99 2.17
CA TRP A 17 2.34 -11.34 2.31
C TRP A 17 3.81 -11.43 1.91
N ILE A 18 4.18 -10.78 0.81
CA ILE A 18 5.58 -10.73 0.37
C ILE A 18 6.43 -9.94 1.36
N VAL A 19 5.92 -8.84 1.90
CA VAL A 19 6.61 -8.07 2.95
C VAL A 19 6.87 -8.93 4.18
N ILE A 20 5.89 -9.70 4.64
CA ILE A 20 6.04 -10.61 5.78
C ILE A 20 7.12 -11.66 5.47
N ALA A 21 7.07 -12.29 4.29
CA ALA A 21 8.08 -13.26 3.86
C ALA A 21 9.49 -12.64 3.82
N VAL A 22 9.63 -11.42 3.28
CA VAL A 22 10.90 -10.69 3.24
C VAL A 22 11.40 -10.33 4.64
N LEU A 23 10.52 -9.96 5.57
CA LEU A 23 10.90 -9.68 6.96
C LEU A 23 11.40 -10.94 7.66
N ILE A 24 10.73 -12.09 7.48
CA ILE A 24 11.17 -13.39 8.01
C ILE A 24 12.53 -13.76 7.41
N LEU A 25 12.66 -13.65 6.09
CA LEU A 25 13.91 -13.98 5.39
C LEU A 25 15.07 -13.07 5.84
N ARG A 26 14.81 -11.79 6.02
CA ARG A 26 15.77 -10.83 6.58
C ARG A 26 16.18 -11.20 8.01
N PHE A 27 15.23 -11.67 8.81
CA PHE A 27 15.53 -12.12 10.18
C PHE A 27 16.44 -13.37 10.17
N CYS A 28 16.18 -14.32 9.26
CA CYS A 28 17.02 -15.51 9.07
C CYS A 28 18.40 -15.15 8.50
N LEU A 29 18.44 -14.20 7.57
CA LEU A 29 19.65 -13.80 6.83
C LEU A 29 20.37 -12.60 7.49
N LYS A 30 20.43 -12.50 8.82
CA LYS A 30 21.09 -11.40 9.54
C LYS A 30 22.56 -11.16 9.15
N LYS A 31 23.27 -12.21 8.68
CA LYS A 31 24.67 -12.15 8.27
C LYS A 31 24.86 -11.91 6.75
N ALA A 32 23.76 -11.74 6.01
CA ALA A 32 23.84 -11.53 4.56
C ALA A 32 24.39 -10.13 4.21
N PRO A 33 25.11 -9.99 3.09
CA PRO A 33 25.62 -8.71 2.64
C PRO A 33 24.49 -7.73 2.34
N LYS A 34 24.79 -6.43 2.45
CA LYS A 34 23.78 -5.33 2.33
C LYS A 34 23.01 -5.35 0.99
N TRP A 35 23.63 -5.81 -0.10
CA TRP A 35 23.00 -5.86 -1.40
C TRP A 35 21.81 -6.83 -1.45
N VAL A 36 21.83 -7.92 -0.64
CA VAL A 36 20.71 -8.86 -0.51
C VAL A 36 19.47 -8.16 0.03
N ASN A 37 19.64 -7.28 1.02
CA ASN A 37 18.54 -6.49 1.55
C ASN A 37 17.93 -5.56 0.49
N VAL A 38 18.76 -4.93 -0.34
CA VAL A 38 18.30 -4.06 -1.43
C VAL A 38 17.51 -4.88 -2.46
N LEU A 39 18.01 -6.08 -2.81
CA LEU A 39 17.35 -6.96 -3.75
C LEU A 39 15.99 -7.45 -3.22
N LEU A 40 15.92 -7.85 -1.94
CA LEU A 40 14.67 -8.27 -1.30
C LEU A 40 13.61 -7.15 -1.31
N TRP A 41 14.00 -5.93 -0.96
CA TRP A 41 13.09 -4.78 -1.04
C TRP A 41 12.76 -4.39 -2.49
N GLY A 42 13.68 -4.63 -3.42
CA GLY A 42 13.44 -4.48 -4.86
C GLY A 42 12.32 -5.37 -5.36
N ILE A 43 12.28 -6.63 -4.92
CA ILE A 43 11.19 -7.57 -5.25
C ILE A 43 9.83 -7.05 -4.75
N VAL A 44 9.78 -6.54 -3.51
CA VAL A 44 8.56 -5.93 -2.96
C VAL A 44 8.13 -4.74 -3.81
N ALA A 45 9.06 -3.85 -4.17
CA ALA A 45 8.77 -2.68 -4.98
C ALA A 45 8.26 -3.05 -6.38
N VAL A 46 8.90 -4.01 -7.03
CA VAL A 46 8.46 -4.51 -8.34
C VAL A 46 7.05 -5.08 -8.26
N ARG A 47 6.74 -5.89 -7.24
CA ARG A 47 5.41 -6.47 -7.05
C ARG A 47 4.33 -5.40 -6.82
N LEU A 48 4.68 -4.31 -6.15
CA LEU A 48 3.76 -3.24 -5.84
C LEU A 48 3.46 -2.36 -7.07
N ILE A 49 4.46 -2.18 -7.94
CA ILE A 49 4.34 -1.38 -9.17
C ILE A 49 3.71 -2.19 -10.30
N PHE A 50 4.15 -3.44 -10.48
CA PHE A 50 3.69 -4.30 -11.56
C PHE A 50 2.69 -5.34 -11.06
N PRO A 51 1.44 -5.33 -11.56
CA PRO A 51 0.39 -6.27 -11.15
C PRO A 51 0.53 -7.62 -11.88
N PHE A 52 1.69 -8.27 -11.80
CA PHE A 52 1.81 -9.63 -12.33
C PHE A 52 1.08 -10.60 -11.42
N SER A 53 -0.12 -11.03 -11.81
CA SER A 53 -0.80 -12.19 -11.22
C SER A 53 -0.21 -13.45 -11.84
N ILE A 54 0.74 -14.07 -11.16
CA ILE A 54 1.16 -15.42 -11.51
C ILE A 54 0.15 -16.38 -10.88
N GLU A 55 -0.89 -16.69 -11.61
CA GLU A 55 -1.83 -17.74 -11.25
C GLU A 55 -1.14 -19.08 -11.43
N SER A 56 -0.59 -19.63 -10.38
CA SER A 56 -0.03 -20.98 -10.34
C SER A 56 -0.84 -21.83 -9.37
N ALA A 57 -1.21 -23.01 -9.79
CA ALA A 57 -1.88 -24.02 -8.94
C ALA A 57 -1.07 -24.41 -7.68
N LEU A 58 0.20 -24.04 -7.63
CA LEU A 58 1.11 -24.21 -6.48
C LEU A 58 1.36 -22.89 -5.73
N SER A 59 0.64 -21.83 -6.02
CA SER A 59 0.87 -20.52 -5.42
C SER A 59 0.43 -20.53 -3.95
N LEU A 60 1.38 -20.42 -3.05
CA LEU A 60 1.18 -20.08 -1.63
C LEU A 60 0.74 -18.61 -1.45
N ILE A 61 0.67 -17.85 -2.54
CA ILE A 61 0.25 -16.45 -2.54
C ILE A 61 -1.25 -16.43 -2.86
N PRO A 62 -2.08 -15.77 -2.05
CA PRO A 62 -3.52 -15.60 -2.31
C PRO A 62 -3.76 -15.08 -3.72
N SER A 63 -4.86 -15.53 -4.34
CA SER A 63 -5.26 -15.04 -5.66
C SER A 63 -5.32 -13.50 -5.66
N ALA A 64 -5.09 -12.89 -6.82
CA ALA A 64 -5.01 -11.43 -6.95
C ALA A 64 -6.29 -10.70 -6.52
N GLU A 65 -7.41 -11.41 -6.38
CA GLU A 65 -8.72 -10.87 -6.01
C GLU A 65 -9.14 -11.35 -4.62
N THR A 66 -8.50 -10.82 -3.59
CA THR A 66 -8.89 -11.08 -2.19
C THR A 66 -10.30 -10.54 -1.91
N VAL A 67 -10.63 -9.39 -2.48
CA VAL A 67 -11.95 -8.75 -2.41
C VAL A 67 -12.48 -8.61 -3.83
N SER A 68 -13.55 -9.34 -4.15
CA SER A 68 -14.18 -9.26 -5.47
C SER A 68 -14.73 -7.85 -5.73
N PRO A 69 -14.58 -7.28 -6.93
CA PRO A 69 -15.25 -6.04 -7.31
C PRO A 69 -16.78 -6.13 -7.20
N SER A 70 -17.34 -7.34 -7.34
CA SER A 70 -18.78 -7.61 -7.20
C SER A 70 -19.27 -7.66 -5.76
N ILE A 71 -18.40 -7.60 -4.75
CA ILE A 71 -18.76 -7.74 -3.33
C ILE A 71 -19.86 -6.77 -2.88
N MET A 72 -19.96 -5.62 -3.53
CA MET A 72 -21.02 -4.64 -3.28
C MET A 72 -22.42 -5.11 -3.69
N MET A 73 -22.50 -6.10 -4.60
CA MET A 73 -23.75 -6.62 -5.14
C MET A 73 -24.07 -8.02 -4.61
N GLU A 74 -23.16 -8.64 -3.90
CA GLU A 74 -23.33 -9.98 -3.34
C GLU A 74 -24.26 -9.95 -2.13
N THR A 75 -25.15 -10.95 -2.05
CA THR A 75 -26.04 -11.15 -0.90
C THR A 75 -25.33 -11.75 0.31
N ALA A 76 -24.23 -12.47 0.08
CA ALA A 76 -23.33 -13.02 1.11
C ALA A 76 -21.89 -12.58 0.79
N PRO A 77 -21.47 -11.39 1.22
CA PRO A 77 -20.14 -10.88 0.91
C PRO A 77 -19.07 -11.74 1.60
N SER A 78 -18.11 -12.20 0.82
CA SER A 78 -16.99 -13.00 1.32
C SER A 78 -15.64 -12.48 0.83
N VAL A 79 -14.63 -12.66 1.64
CA VAL A 79 -13.24 -12.28 1.36
C VAL A 79 -12.38 -13.54 1.35
N GLN A 80 -11.49 -13.66 0.38
CA GLN A 80 -10.54 -14.75 0.25
C GLN A 80 -9.13 -14.24 0.48
N THR A 81 -8.65 -14.37 1.73
CA THR A 81 -7.29 -13.92 2.08
C THR A 81 -6.20 -14.89 1.62
N GLY A 82 -6.59 -16.09 1.17
CA GLY A 82 -5.69 -17.20 0.83
C GLY A 82 -5.19 -17.99 2.04
N VAL A 83 -5.61 -17.64 3.25
CA VAL A 83 -5.37 -18.39 4.48
C VAL A 83 -6.71 -18.85 5.04
N PRO A 84 -7.06 -20.14 4.92
CA PRO A 84 -8.37 -20.64 5.33
C PRO A 84 -8.72 -20.35 6.80
N ALA A 85 -7.72 -20.32 7.68
CA ALA A 85 -7.91 -19.99 9.09
C ALA A 85 -8.34 -18.53 9.33
N LEU A 86 -7.84 -17.60 8.50
CA LEU A 86 -8.26 -16.20 8.54
C LEU A 86 -9.64 -16.01 7.91
N ASP A 87 -9.92 -16.70 6.82
CA ASP A 87 -11.21 -16.63 6.14
C ASP A 87 -12.35 -17.12 7.04
N GLN A 88 -12.11 -18.16 7.84
CA GLN A 88 -13.08 -18.67 8.84
C GLN A 88 -13.37 -17.68 9.97
N VAL A 89 -12.46 -16.77 10.29
CA VAL A 89 -12.65 -15.75 11.33
C VAL A 89 -13.26 -14.48 10.76
N ILE A 90 -12.83 -14.09 9.57
CA ILE A 90 -13.20 -12.80 8.95
C ILE A 90 -14.59 -12.87 8.30
N ASN A 91 -14.89 -13.95 7.56
CA ASN A 91 -16.14 -14.04 6.82
C ASN A 91 -17.40 -14.03 7.71
N PRO A 92 -17.46 -14.70 8.88
CA PRO A 92 -18.62 -14.57 9.77
C PRO A 92 -18.82 -13.14 10.29
N VAL A 93 -17.72 -12.40 10.54
CA VAL A 93 -17.81 -10.99 10.98
C VAL A 93 -18.36 -10.10 9.86
N ILE A 94 -17.91 -10.33 8.63
CA ILE A 94 -18.40 -9.62 7.46
C ILE A 94 -19.88 -9.91 7.23
N ASP A 95 -20.27 -11.17 7.28
CA ASP A 95 -21.67 -11.59 7.09
C ASP A 95 -22.60 -10.99 8.15
N HIS A 96 -22.19 -10.98 9.41
CA HIS A 96 -22.98 -10.38 10.49
C HIS A 96 -23.07 -8.86 10.45
N SER A 97 -22.02 -8.16 9.96
CA SER A 97 -21.95 -6.71 10.05
C SER A 97 -22.20 -5.98 8.72
N LEU A 98 -21.95 -6.63 7.59
CA LEU A 98 -21.93 -6.01 6.28
C LEU A 98 -22.85 -6.70 5.25
N ALA A 99 -23.48 -7.84 5.59
CA ALA A 99 -24.48 -8.45 4.73
C ALA A 99 -25.76 -7.59 4.68
N PRO A 100 -26.43 -7.55 3.52
CA PRO A 100 -27.68 -6.82 3.41
C PRO A 100 -28.78 -7.48 4.27
N ALA A 101 -29.44 -6.71 5.11
CA ALA A 101 -30.57 -7.20 5.88
C ALA A 101 -31.75 -7.52 4.94
N PRO A 102 -32.53 -8.58 5.23
CA PRO A 102 -33.73 -8.88 4.48
C PRO A 102 -34.70 -7.68 4.48
N GLY A 103 -35.01 -7.14 3.31
CA GLY A 103 -35.84 -5.94 3.16
C GLY A 103 -35.12 -4.59 3.15
N ALA A 104 -33.80 -4.57 3.31
CA ALA A 104 -33.02 -3.35 3.16
C ALA A 104 -32.91 -2.96 1.68
N SER A 105 -33.16 -1.69 1.37
CA SER A 105 -33.09 -1.14 0.00
C SER A 105 -31.67 -0.92 -0.50
N ALA A 106 -30.65 -1.00 0.37
CA ALA A 106 -29.25 -0.80 0.02
C ALA A 106 -28.33 -1.76 0.81
N ASN A 107 -27.32 -2.28 0.13
CA ASN A 107 -26.26 -3.06 0.77
C ASN A 107 -25.32 -2.12 1.56
N PRO A 108 -25.00 -2.39 2.83
CA PRO A 108 -24.07 -1.60 3.62
C PRO A 108 -22.72 -1.36 2.92
N LEU A 109 -22.22 -2.35 2.18
CA LEU A 109 -20.97 -2.23 1.43
C LEU A 109 -21.03 -1.18 0.32
N GLN A 110 -22.20 -0.96 -0.30
CA GLN A 110 -22.38 0.10 -1.30
C GLN A 110 -22.22 1.50 -0.71
N ILE A 111 -22.40 1.64 0.60
CA ILE A 111 -22.21 2.91 1.31
C ILE A 111 -20.78 3.02 1.85
N TRP A 112 -20.27 1.98 2.48
CA TRP A 112 -18.97 2.01 3.12
C TRP A 112 -17.79 2.08 2.14
N ILE A 113 -17.83 1.37 1.03
CA ILE A 113 -16.73 1.37 0.05
C ILE A 113 -16.52 2.75 -0.57
N PRO A 114 -17.57 3.48 -1.05
CA PRO A 114 -17.39 4.86 -1.50
C PRO A 114 -16.90 5.81 -0.42
N VAL A 115 -17.39 5.69 0.82
CA VAL A 115 -16.93 6.51 1.94
C VAL A 115 -15.45 6.30 2.21
N LEU A 116 -15.02 5.04 2.30
CA LEU A 116 -13.59 4.70 2.47
C LEU A 116 -12.74 5.19 1.29
N THR A 117 -13.27 5.10 0.07
CA THR A 117 -12.60 5.62 -1.13
C THR A 117 -12.36 7.13 -1.02
N VAL A 118 -13.35 7.90 -0.56
CA VAL A 118 -13.22 9.35 -0.37
C VAL A 118 -12.20 9.67 0.73
N ILE A 119 -12.27 8.98 1.87
CA ILE A 119 -11.31 9.14 2.96
C ILE A 119 -9.88 8.85 2.48
N TRP A 120 -9.70 7.77 1.73
CA TRP A 120 -8.41 7.41 1.15
C TRP A 120 -7.90 8.47 0.19
N LEU A 121 -8.73 8.98 -0.73
CA LEU A 121 -8.37 10.05 -1.65
C LEU A 121 -7.97 11.34 -0.93
N LEU A 122 -8.70 11.72 0.12
CA LEU A 122 -8.35 12.86 0.95
C LEU A 122 -6.98 12.65 1.65
N GLY A 123 -6.72 11.45 2.15
CA GLY A 123 -5.41 11.09 2.72
C GLY A 123 -4.28 11.21 1.71
N VAL A 124 -4.46 10.69 0.51
CA VAL A 124 -3.49 10.80 -0.59
C VAL A 124 -3.25 12.27 -0.96
N ALA A 125 -4.31 13.06 -1.13
CA ALA A 125 -4.21 14.49 -1.44
C ALA A 125 -3.47 15.26 -0.33
N ALA A 126 -3.75 14.98 0.94
CA ALA A 126 -3.07 15.59 2.07
C ALA A 126 -1.57 15.26 2.09
N LEU A 127 -1.19 14.01 1.82
CA LEU A 127 0.21 13.60 1.73
C LEU A 127 0.94 14.28 0.56
N PHE A 128 0.30 14.38 -0.60
CA PHE A 128 0.87 15.12 -1.73
C PHE A 128 1.08 16.59 -1.42
N LEU A 129 0.06 17.23 -0.80
CA LEU A 129 0.16 18.63 -0.40
C LEU A 129 1.28 18.83 0.63
N TYR A 130 1.34 17.97 1.64
CA TYR A 130 2.40 17.98 2.65
C TYR A 130 3.78 17.85 1.99
N SER A 131 3.95 16.89 1.09
CA SER A 131 5.20 16.66 0.37
C SER A 131 5.60 17.88 -0.47
N ALA A 132 4.64 18.45 -1.21
CA ALA A 132 4.88 19.65 -2.03
C ALA A 132 5.27 20.87 -1.18
N VAL A 133 4.58 21.09 -0.06
CA VAL A 133 4.89 22.19 0.88
C VAL A 133 6.25 21.97 1.54
N SER A 134 6.53 20.74 1.98
CA SER A 134 7.83 20.38 2.58
C SER A 134 8.96 20.59 1.60
N TYR A 135 8.80 20.13 0.35
CA TYR A 135 9.79 20.35 -0.70
C TYR A 135 10.01 21.84 -0.99
N ARG A 136 8.93 22.64 -1.09
CA ARG A 136 9.03 24.08 -1.31
C ARG A 136 9.73 24.79 -0.14
N ARG A 137 9.44 24.37 1.11
CA ARG A 137 10.12 24.91 2.31
C ARG A 137 11.61 24.57 2.28
N LEU A 138 11.95 23.31 1.95
CA LEU A 138 13.34 22.89 1.85
C LEU A 138 14.07 23.69 0.75
N ARG A 139 13.49 23.80 -0.44
CA ARG A 139 14.07 24.56 -1.54
C ARG A 139 14.30 26.02 -1.18
N ARG A 140 13.37 26.67 -0.47
CA ARG A 140 13.55 28.05 0.01
C ARG A 140 14.71 28.20 0.96
N ARG A 141 14.92 27.22 1.88
CA ARG A 141 16.06 27.22 2.82
C ARG A 141 17.42 27.08 2.13
N VAL A 142 17.43 26.40 0.99
CA VAL A 142 18.67 26.17 0.20
C VAL A 142 18.89 27.26 -0.83
N CYS A 143 17.92 28.13 -1.10
CA CYS A 143 18.01 29.16 -2.15
C CYS A 143 19.14 30.18 -1.90
N GLU A 144 19.58 30.35 -0.66
CA GLU A 144 20.68 31.23 -0.24
C GLU A 144 22.01 30.50 -0.09
N ALA A 145 22.09 29.24 -0.56
CA ALA A 145 23.29 28.44 -0.43
C ALA A 145 24.41 28.95 -1.35
N VAL A 146 25.60 29.09 -0.81
CA VAL A 146 26.80 29.48 -1.53
C VAL A 146 27.52 28.25 -2.07
N ILE A 147 28.00 28.33 -3.31
CA ILE A 147 28.79 27.26 -3.94
C ILE A 147 30.13 27.18 -3.21
N LEU A 148 30.42 26.05 -2.58
CA LEU A 148 31.68 25.81 -1.91
C LEU A 148 32.73 25.21 -2.87
N ARG A 149 32.31 24.20 -3.65
CA ARG A 149 33.15 23.53 -4.66
C ARG A 149 32.27 22.68 -5.60
N ASP A 150 32.44 22.85 -6.90
CA ASP A 150 31.70 22.09 -7.93
C ASP A 150 30.18 22.07 -7.66
N ASN A 151 29.62 20.90 -7.29
CA ASN A 151 28.19 20.70 -6.98
C ASN A 151 27.91 20.69 -5.46
N ILE A 152 28.84 21.15 -4.63
CA ILE A 152 28.68 21.21 -3.18
C ILE A 152 28.28 22.62 -2.78
N TYR A 153 27.12 22.74 -2.15
CA TYR A 153 26.56 23.99 -1.65
C TYR A 153 26.59 24.01 -0.14
N GLN A 154 26.94 25.13 0.45
CA GLN A 154 26.91 25.37 1.89
C GLN A 154 25.78 26.34 2.22
N SER A 155 24.95 26.00 3.20
CA SER A 155 23.89 26.86 3.72
C SER A 155 23.90 26.82 5.24
N GLU A 156 23.83 27.98 5.90
CA GLU A 156 23.73 28.10 7.36
C GLU A 156 22.41 27.56 7.91
N ASN A 157 21.39 27.49 7.07
CA ASN A 157 20.04 27.08 7.45
C ASN A 157 19.82 25.54 7.45
N VAL A 158 20.89 24.75 7.25
CA VAL A 158 20.83 23.29 7.14
C VAL A 158 21.83 22.64 8.07
N CYS A 159 21.34 21.83 9.01
CA CYS A 159 22.17 21.18 10.04
C CYS A 159 22.79 19.86 9.62
N SER A 160 22.40 19.26 8.52
CA SER A 160 22.91 17.95 8.05
C SER A 160 23.09 17.93 6.53
N PRO A 161 24.12 17.23 6.02
CA PRO A 161 24.32 17.08 4.59
C PRO A 161 23.18 16.26 3.99
N PHE A 162 22.65 16.68 2.84
CA PHE A 162 21.66 15.96 2.06
C PHE A 162 21.81 16.25 0.57
N VAL A 163 21.25 15.38 -0.26
CA VAL A 163 21.23 15.54 -1.70
C VAL A 163 19.84 16.02 -2.11
N LEU A 164 19.79 17.19 -2.75
CA LEU A 164 18.56 17.69 -3.38
C LEU A 164 18.52 17.18 -4.80
N GLY A 165 17.50 16.38 -5.13
CA GLY A 165 17.26 15.95 -6.51
C GLY A 165 16.94 17.14 -7.41
N ILE A 166 17.36 17.04 -8.67
CA ILE A 166 17.13 18.04 -9.73
C ILE A 166 15.67 17.97 -10.15
#